data_d6bb2bd707d51ba2e198781f1fb9ad56
#
_entry.id   d6bb2bd707d51ba2e198781f1fb9ad56
#
_cell.length_a   1.000
_cell.length_b   1.000
_cell.length_c   1.000
_cell.angle_alpha   90.00
_cell.angle_beta   90.00
_cell.angle_gamma   90.00
#
_symmetry.space_group_name_H-M   'P 1'
#
loop_
_entity.id
_entity.type
_entity.pdbx_description
1 polymer ?
#
loop_
_entity_poly.entity_id
_entity_poly.type
_entity_poly.pdbx_seq_one_letter_code
_entity_poly.pdbx_strand_id
1 'polypeptide(L)'
;MLEDELEKLVIKYKIDDKKAITYGHFNVKTNFVLPLPGITIYEQTGLNFFFIYFDKNGITFFQLNEKNQVISKSFISWNDIKDFKYKNGLLLEDEMIITINNETLKVKIAKFKACNEWLKDNNTYLKGNNHFYK
;
A
#
# COMPACT_ATOMS: atom_id res chain seq x y z
N MET A 1 11.61 14.75 0.44
CA MET A 1 11.18 14.10 -0.81
C MET A 1 10.69 12.68 -0.52
N LEU A 2 9.69 12.24 -1.23
CA LEU A 2 9.08 10.94 -1.02
C LEU A 2 10.06 9.80 -1.27
N GLU A 3 10.90 9.93 -2.28
CA GLU A 3 11.91 8.91 -2.61
C GLU A 3 12.92 8.72 -1.49
N ASP A 4 13.29 9.78 -0.80
CA ASP A 4 14.21 9.70 0.33
C ASP A 4 13.59 8.91 1.48
N GLU A 5 12.31 9.10 1.72
CA GLU A 5 11.59 8.35 2.75
C GLU A 5 11.45 6.88 2.37
N LEU A 6 11.28 6.60 1.06
CA LEU A 6 11.28 5.23 0.56
C LEU A 6 12.61 4.53 0.84
N GLU A 7 13.73 5.19 0.58
CA GLU A 7 15.05 4.63 0.83
C GLU A 7 15.27 4.37 2.32
N LYS A 8 14.84 5.28 3.18
CA LYS A 8 14.90 5.09 4.64
C LYS A 8 14.10 3.88 5.09
N LEU A 9 12.91 3.70 4.50
CA LEU A 9 12.04 2.58 4.81
C LEU A 9 12.68 1.26 4.41
N VAL A 10 13.26 1.20 3.22
CA VAL A 10 13.91 0.00 2.70
C VAL A 10 15.04 -0.43 3.64
N ILE A 11 15.84 0.52 4.11
CA ILE A 11 16.95 0.25 5.03
C ILE A 11 16.43 -0.19 6.40
N LYS A 12 15.49 0.57 6.96
CA LYS A 12 14.98 0.33 8.32
C LYS A 12 14.31 -1.04 8.46
N TYR A 13 13.50 -1.41 7.49
CA TYR A 13 12.72 -2.65 7.55
C TYR A 13 13.36 -3.79 6.76
N LYS A 14 14.57 -3.59 6.24
CA LYS A 14 15.35 -4.61 5.52
C LYS A 14 14.53 -5.24 4.39
N ILE A 15 13.94 -4.38 3.56
CA ILE A 15 13.13 -4.83 2.45
C ILE A 15 14.04 -5.31 1.32
N ASP A 16 13.87 -6.57 0.91
CA ASP A 16 14.71 -7.18 -0.11
C ASP A 16 14.42 -6.65 -1.50
N ASP A 17 13.15 -6.40 -1.81
CA ASP A 17 12.72 -6.03 -3.14
C ASP A 17 12.02 -4.67 -3.13
N LYS A 18 12.81 -3.61 -3.26
CA LYS A 18 12.28 -2.25 -3.25
C LYS A 18 11.37 -1.95 -4.46
N LYS A 19 11.44 -2.76 -5.52
CA LYS A 19 10.56 -2.61 -6.68
C LYS A 19 9.13 -3.02 -6.38
N ALA A 20 8.93 -3.77 -5.32
CA ALA A 20 7.61 -4.25 -4.91
C ALA A 20 6.88 -3.29 -3.97
N ILE A 21 7.29 -2.03 -3.94
CA ILE A 21 6.66 -1.00 -3.10
C ILE A 21 5.94 0.00 -3.99
N THR A 22 4.67 0.24 -3.71
CA THR A 22 3.91 1.29 -4.37
C THR A 22 3.44 2.32 -3.34
N TYR A 23 2.69 3.30 -3.80
CA TYR A 23 2.21 4.41 -2.99
C TYR A 23 0.73 4.61 -3.26
N GLY A 24 -0.04 4.76 -2.21
CA GLY A 24 -1.48 4.93 -2.37
C GLY A 24 -2.12 5.53 -1.14
N HIS A 25 -3.44 5.64 -1.19
CA HIS A 25 -4.20 6.19 -0.08
C HIS A 25 -5.57 5.55 0.01
N PHE A 26 -6.14 5.59 1.19
CA PHE A 26 -7.54 5.28 1.39
C PHE A 26 -8.07 6.08 2.58
N ASN A 27 -9.40 6.24 2.62
CA ASN A 27 -10.04 6.91 3.73
C ASN A 27 -10.24 5.92 4.86
N VAL A 28 -9.66 6.25 6.01
CA VAL A 28 -9.94 5.52 7.24
C VAL A 28 -11.15 6.19 7.88
N LYS A 29 -12.27 5.51 7.88
CA LYS A 29 -13.48 5.99 8.55
C LYS A 29 -13.40 5.61 10.03
N THR A 30 -14.01 6.43 10.88
CA THR A 30 -13.99 6.24 12.33
C THR A 30 -14.47 4.86 12.77
N ASN A 31 -15.33 4.24 11.99
CA ASN A 31 -15.85 2.90 12.29
C ASN A 31 -15.23 1.81 11.43
N PHE A 32 -14.16 2.12 10.70
CA PHE A 32 -13.46 1.14 9.90
C PHE A 32 -12.50 0.38 10.81
N VAL A 33 -12.72 -0.92 10.94
CA VAL A 33 -11.85 -1.79 11.72
C VAL A 33 -11.38 -2.89 10.77
N LEU A 34 -10.06 -2.94 10.54
CA LEU A 34 -9.49 -4.09 9.85
C LEU A 34 -9.65 -5.28 10.79
N PRO A 35 -10.25 -6.38 10.32
CA PRO A 35 -10.66 -7.47 11.21
C PRO A 35 -9.52 -8.35 11.73
N LEU A 36 -8.27 -7.98 11.49
CA LEU A 36 -7.13 -8.79 11.87
C LEU A 36 -6.39 -8.19 13.07
N PRO A 37 -6.03 -9.01 14.08
CA PRO A 37 -5.24 -8.55 15.22
C PRO A 37 -3.87 -8.03 14.77
N GLY A 38 -3.37 -7.02 15.45
CA GLY A 38 -2.04 -6.48 15.18
C GLY A 38 -1.98 -5.43 14.10
N ILE A 39 -3.11 -5.12 13.46
CA ILE A 39 -3.16 -4.05 12.47
C ILE A 39 -3.44 -2.72 13.19
N THR A 40 -2.54 -1.76 12.98
CA THR A 40 -2.67 -0.43 13.57
C THR A 40 -2.66 0.61 12.48
N ILE A 41 -3.77 1.35 12.36
CA ILE A 41 -3.87 2.49 11.48
C ILE A 41 -4.26 3.69 12.32
N TYR A 42 -3.38 4.70 12.34
CA TYR A 42 -3.67 5.93 13.07
C TYR A 42 -4.57 6.81 12.23
N GLU A 43 -5.64 7.29 12.86
CA GLU A 43 -6.55 8.21 12.19
C GLU A 43 -5.87 9.56 12.01
N GLN A 44 -5.96 10.09 10.80
CA GLN A 44 -5.47 11.43 10.47
C GLN A 44 -6.58 12.19 9.77
N THR A 45 -6.56 13.52 9.90
CA THR A 45 -7.49 14.38 9.19
C THR A 45 -7.23 14.27 7.69
N GLY A 46 -8.26 13.97 6.92
CA GLY A 46 -8.18 13.85 5.46
C GLY A 46 -7.75 12.47 5.00
N LEU A 47 -7.05 12.43 3.86
CA LEU A 47 -6.60 11.18 3.26
C LEU A 47 -5.40 10.62 4.00
N ASN A 48 -5.36 9.30 4.14
CA ASN A 48 -4.23 8.59 4.74
C ASN A 48 -3.39 7.97 3.64
N PHE A 49 -2.12 8.31 3.59
CA PHE A 49 -1.18 7.84 2.57
C PHE A 49 -0.28 6.76 3.12
N PHE A 50 0.10 5.84 2.24
CA PHE A 50 0.86 4.65 2.61
C PHE A 50 1.91 4.33 1.55
N PHE A 51 3.08 3.84 1.99
CA PHE A 51 3.87 2.95 1.16
C PHE A 51 3.31 1.54 1.35
N ILE A 52 3.15 0.81 0.26
CA ILE A 52 2.53 -0.51 0.26
C ILE A 52 3.51 -1.50 -0.36
N TYR A 53 3.94 -2.47 0.44
CA TYR A 53 4.92 -3.47 0.04
C TYR A 53 4.25 -4.82 -0.16
N PHE A 54 4.55 -5.46 -1.28
CA PHE A 54 3.99 -6.76 -1.64
C PHE A 54 5.11 -7.80 -1.68
N ASP A 55 4.87 -8.96 -1.11
CA ASP A 55 5.76 -10.10 -1.27
C ASP A 55 4.94 -11.39 -1.29
N LYS A 56 5.64 -12.53 -1.34
CA LYS A 56 4.97 -13.85 -1.39
C LYS A 56 4.12 -14.13 -0.15
N ASN A 57 4.36 -13.44 0.95
CA ASN A 57 3.66 -13.67 2.22
C ASN A 57 2.42 -12.81 2.38
N GLY A 58 2.37 -11.65 1.74
CA GLY A 58 1.23 -10.76 1.87
C GLY A 58 1.52 -9.33 1.52
N ILE A 59 0.76 -8.43 2.13
CA ILE A 59 0.82 -6.99 1.87
C ILE A 59 1.15 -6.27 3.16
N THR A 60 2.15 -5.39 3.12
CA THR A 60 2.52 -4.55 4.27
C THR A 60 2.18 -3.10 3.96
N PHE A 61 1.43 -2.47 4.85
CA PHE A 61 1.05 -1.06 4.75
C PHE A 61 1.89 -0.25 5.73
N PHE A 62 2.64 0.72 5.20
CA PHE A 62 3.41 1.66 6.02
C PHE A 62 2.70 3.00 5.97
N GLN A 63 2.01 3.36 7.04
CA GLN A 63 1.28 4.62 7.11
C GLN A 63 2.22 5.80 7.26
N LEU A 64 1.94 6.86 6.51
CA LEU A 64 2.75 8.07 6.49
C LEU A 64 2.01 9.22 7.16
N ASN A 65 2.78 10.08 7.84
CA ASN A 65 2.25 11.34 8.36
C ASN A 65 2.36 12.44 7.30
N GLU A 66 2.02 13.66 7.68
CA GLU A 66 2.05 14.83 6.79
C GLU A 66 3.44 15.10 6.20
N LYS A 67 4.49 14.69 6.90
CA LYS A 67 5.88 14.86 6.47
C LYS A 67 6.41 13.66 5.71
N ASN A 68 5.53 12.72 5.35
CA ASN A 68 5.88 11.47 4.67
C ASN A 68 6.78 10.55 5.50
N GLN A 69 6.70 10.66 6.81
CA GLN A 69 7.42 9.77 7.72
C GLN A 69 6.53 8.59 8.10
N VAL A 70 7.12 7.40 8.20
CA VAL A 70 6.39 6.20 8.57
C VAL A 70 6.00 6.24 10.04
N ILE A 71 4.71 6.14 10.32
CA ILE A 71 4.19 6.18 11.70
C ILE A 71 3.57 4.86 12.15
N SER A 72 3.29 3.94 11.23
CA SER A 72 2.81 2.61 11.59
C SER A 72 3.09 1.61 10.49
N LYS A 73 3.04 0.33 10.85
CA LYS A 73 3.23 -0.78 9.93
C LYS A 73 2.14 -1.80 10.20
N SER A 74 1.46 -2.24 9.16
CA SER A 74 0.40 -3.24 9.24
C SER A 74 0.59 -4.28 8.15
N PHE A 75 0.52 -5.56 8.51
CA PHE A 75 0.71 -6.67 7.58
C PHE A 75 -0.55 -7.50 7.46
N ILE A 76 -0.90 -7.85 6.21
CA ILE A 76 -2.03 -8.74 5.91
C ILE A 76 -1.50 -9.92 5.10
N SER A 77 -1.63 -11.13 5.66
CA SER A 77 -1.21 -12.35 4.96
C SER A 77 -2.13 -12.63 3.77
N TRP A 78 -1.57 -13.15 2.68
CA TRP A 78 -2.39 -13.62 1.56
C TRP A 78 -3.41 -14.67 1.99
N ASN A 79 -3.09 -15.46 3.02
CA ASN A 79 -4.00 -16.47 3.54
C ASN A 79 -5.27 -15.88 4.15
N ASP A 80 -5.20 -14.63 4.59
CA ASP A 80 -6.35 -13.94 5.19
C ASP A 80 -7.14 -13.13 4.16
N ILE A 81 -6.65 -13.03 2.94
CA ILE A 81 -7.30 -12.29 1.87
C ILE A 81 -8.15 -13.26 1.05
N LYS A 82 -9.46 -13.02 1.03
CA LYS A 82 -10.40 -13.85 0.27
C LYS A 82 -10.37 -13.53 -1.22
N ASP A 83 -10.17 -12.26 -1.55
CA ASP A 83 -10.16 -11.81 -2.93
C ASP A 83 -9.30 -10.57 -3.06
N PHE A 84 -8.59 -10.49 -4.17
CA PHE A 84 -7.73 -9.37 -4.50
C PHE A 84 -7.97 -9.00 -5.96
N LYS A 85 -8.34 -7.75 -6.20
CA LYS A 85 -8.55 -7.23 -7.55
C LYS A 85 -7.76 -5.96 -7.74
N TYR A 86 -7.22 -5.80 -8.93
CA TYR A 86 -6.53 -4.58 -9.31
C TYR A 86 -7.16 -4.04 -10.59
N LYS A 87 -7.67 -2.82 -10.52
CA LYS A 87 -8.33 -2.17 -11.65
C LYS A 87 -7.50 -1.00 -12.14
N ASN A 88 -7.23 -0.97 -13.43
CA ASN A 88 -6.56 0.15 -14.05
C ASN A 88 -7.50 1.34 -14.14
N GLY A 89 -7.08 2.47 -13.59
CA GLY A 89 -7.83 3.71 -13.67
C GLY A 89 -7.54 4.47 -14.96
N LEU A 90 -8.39 5.44 -15.24
CA LEU A 90 -8.29 6.21 -16.49
C LEU A 90 -7.27 7.35 -16.40
N LEU A 91 -7.08 7.93 -15.23
CA LEU A 91 -6.26 9.14 -15.08
C LEU A 91 -5.06 8.92 -14.16
N LEU A 92 -5.15 9.41 -12.94
CA LEU A 92 -3.99 9.49 -12.04
C LEU A 92 -3.85 8.31 -11.09
N GLU A 93 -4.89 7.49 -10.98
CA GLU A 93 -4.93 6.44 -9.96
C GLU A 93 -5.52 5.16 -10.50
N ASP A 94 -4.95 4.04 -10.06
CA ASP A 94 -5.56 2.72 -10.19
C ASP A 94 -6.31 2.44 -8.88
N GLU A 95 -7.05 1.35 -8.84
CA GLU A 95 -7.76 0.93 -7.64
C GLU A 95 -7.41 -0.52 -7.30
N MET A 96 -7.04 -0.73 -6.05
CA MET A 96 -6.79 -2.06 -5.50
C MET A 96 -7.92 -2.39 -4.53
N ILE A 97 -8.55 -3.54 -4.70
CA ILE A 97 -9.67 -3.96 -3.88
C ILE A 97 -9.30 -5.25 -3.16
N ILE A 98 -9.26 -5.19 -1.84
CA ILE A 98 -8.90 -6.32 -0.99
C ILE A 98 -10.12 -6.71 -0.17
N THR A 99 -10.51 -7.98 -0.25
CA THR A 99 -11.62 -8.52 0.54
C THR A 99 -11.07 -9.41 1.65
N ILE A 100 -11.41 -9.08 2.88
CA ILE A 100 -10.99 -9.83 4.08
C ILE A 100 -12.26 -10.12 4.87
N ASN A 101 -12.59 -11.40 5.08
CA ASN A 101 -13.84 -11.79 5.69
C ASN A 101 -15.02 -11.13 4.93
N ASN A 102 -15.83 -10.33 5.60
CA ASN A 102 -16.96 -9.62 4.99
C ASN A 102 -16.65 -8.15 4.72
N GLU A 103 -15.40 -7.75 4.90
CA GLU A 103 -14.97 -6.37 4.73
C GLU A 103 -14.20 -6.19 3.43
N THR A 104 -14.41 -5.05 2.78
CA THR A 104 -13.71 -4.69 1.55
C THR A 104 -12.94 -3.41 1.78
N LEU A 105 -11.64 -3.45 1.47
CA LEU A 105 -10.76 -2.30 1.54
C LEU A 105 -10.46 -1.85 0.11
N LYS A 106 -10.78 -0.61 -0.21
CA LYS A 106 -10.48 -0.01 -1.50
C LYS A 106 -9.35 0.98 -1.34
N VAL A 107 -8.26 0.73 -2.04
CA VAL A 107 -7.05 1.54 -1.98
C VAL A 107 -6.82 2.18 -3.33
N LYS A 108 -6.61 3.49 -3.34
CA LYS A 108 -6.24 4.21 -4.56
C LYS A 108 -4.74 4.18 -4.70
N ILE A 109 -4.26 3.65 -5.82
CA ILE A 109 -2.83 3.51 -6.09
C ILE A 109 -2.42 4.61 -7.06
N ALA A 110 -1.46 5.41 -6.68
CA ALA A 110 -0.95 6.48 -7.55
C ALA A 110 -0.25 5.87 -8.76
N LYS A 111 -0.67 6.26 -9.96
CA LYS A 111 -0.06 5.77 -11.20
C LYS A 111 1.21 6.51 -11.50
N PHE A 112 1.20 7.79 -11.15
CA PHE A 112 2.33 8.63 -11.42
C PHE A 112 2.29 9.82 -10.47
N LYS A 113 3.45 10.29 -10.10
CA LYS A 113 3.59 11.48 -9.29
C LYS A 113 4.76 12.26 -9.86
N ALA A 114 4.62 13.58 -10.01
CA ALA A 114 5.65 14.42 -10.58
C ALA A 114 7.00 14.16 -9.91
N CYS A 115 8.04 13.98 -10.70
CA CYS A 115 9.42 13.74 -10.25
C CYS A 115 9.64 12.41 -9.52
N ASN A 116 8.68 11.47 -9.60
CA ASN A 116 8.80 10.16 -8.96
C ASN A 116 8.66 9.03 -10.00
N GLU A 117 9.65 8.90 -10.87
CA GLU A 117 9.67 7.85 -11.89
C GLU A 117 9.70 6.45 -11.29
N TRP A 118 10.28 6.31 -10.09
CA TRP A 118 10.33 5.02 -9.40
C TRP A 118 8.93 4.42 -9.23
N LEU A 119 7.93 5.25 -9.01
CA LEU A 119 6.56 4.79 -8.79
C LEU A 119 5.99 4.13 -10.03
N LYS A 120 6.22 4.72 -11.19
CA LYS A 120 5.78 4.14 -12.46
C LYS A 120 6.46 2.79 -12.71
N ASP A 121 7.76 2.72 -12.48
CA ASP A 121 8.53 1.50 -12.68
C ASP A 121 8.07 0.40 -11.72
N ASN A 122 7.86 0.75 -10.47
CA ASN A 122 7.41 -0.19 -9.46
C ASN A 122 5.99 -0.71 -9.77
N ASN A 123 5.09 0.16 -10.20
CA ASN A 123 3.74 -0.27 -10.56
C ASN A 123 3.76 -1.23 -11.75
N THR A 124 4.62 -0.98 -12.74
CA THR A 124 4.78 -1.88 -13.88
C THR A 124 5.29 -3.24 -13.42
N TYR A 125 6.29 -3.24 -12.54
CA TYR A 125 6.85 -4.47 -11.98
C TYR A 125 5.79 -5.27 -11.22
N LEU A 126 5.02 -4.60 -10.37
CA LEU A 126 3.97 -5.26 -9.58
C LEU A 126 2.88 -5.85 -10.47
N LYS A 127 2.45 -5.12 -11.48
CA LYS A 127 1.44 -5.64 -12.43
C LYS A 127 1.97 -6.87 -13.16
N GLY A 128 3.23 -6.85 -13.57
CA GLY A 128 3.86 -7.98 -14.26
C GLY A 128 3.97 -9.22 -13.40
N ASN A 129 3.97 -9.06 -12.09
CA ASN A 129 4.05 -10.16 -11.12
C ASN A 129 2.72 -10.43 -10.42
N ASN A 130 1.62 -9.86 -10.93
CA ASN A 130 0.29 -9.98 -10.34
C ASN A 130 0.27 -9.64 -8.85
N HIS A 131 1.08 -8.67 -8.44
CA HIS A 131 1.22 -8.22 -7.05
C HIS A 131 1.54 -9.36 -6.08
N PHE A 132 2.16 -10.44 -6.58
CA PHE A 132 2.46 -11.67 -5.83
C PHE A 132 1.23 -12.39 -5.28
N TYR A 133 0.06 -12.03 -5.78
CA TYR A 133 -1.19 -12.71 -5.45
C TYR A 133 -1.33 -13.96 -6.33
N LYS A 134 -1.72 -15.04 -5.73
CA LYS A 134 -1.88 -16.31 -6.44
C LYS A 134 -3.29 -16.50 -6.96
#